data_85133a42e81dd89da3f8f8e5d5f18948
#
_entry.id   85133a42e81dd89da3f8f8e5d5f18948
#
_cell.length_a   1.000
_cell.length_b   1.000
_cell.length_c   1.000
_cell.angle_alpha   90.00
_cell.angle_beta   90.00
_cell.angle_gamma   90.00
#
_symmetry.space_group_name_H-M   'P 1'
#
loop_
_entity.id
_entity.type
_entity.pdbx_description
1 polymer ?
#
loop_
_entity_poly.entity_id
_entity_poly.type
_entity_poly.pdbx_seq_one_letter_code
_entity_poly.pdbx_strand_id
1 'polypeptide(L)'
;RLAYPDDDCFRGWTFPEPIDATAVHYQIGAEKKWSLPRGFYATAGADHYGKIYPKHTNYNDLTTRFSAGLGYADQRSDIGITPFHERRFYGNDPYTYTNGARLHYNHWWQPKLQTLSAFEAGRLKNSRSEHSDNTSQLLSNSIVYYRNARQYWVVGIDLYRERNRDDKSDSFNRYALRGTWGQEWPKGLSTVLRLSAAQRRYQAPSFFSNEQNRRDKEASASLSVWH
;
A
#
# COMPACT_ATOMS: atom_id res chain seq x y z
N ARG A 1 -4.17 -19.53 -9.51
CA ARG A 1 -4.63 -18.17 -9.12
C ARG A 1 -3.40 -17.30 -9.01
N LEU A 2 -3.18 -16.46 -10.01
CA LEU A 2 -2.14 -15.44 -9.93
C LEU A 2 -2.46 -14.54 -8.73
N ALA A 3 -1.56 -14.53 -7.73
CA ALA A 3 -1.68 -13.60 -6.63
C ALA A 3 -1.48 -12.18 -7.19
N TYR A 4 -2.46 -11.31 -6.99
CA TYR A 4 -2.30 -9.90 -7.30
C TYR A 4 -1.11 -9.35 -6.51
N PRO A 5 -0.28 -8.51 -7.13
CA PRO A 5 0.73 -7.81 -6.37
C PRO A 5 0.00 -6.95 -5.31
N ASP A 6 0.22 -7.28 -4.06
CA ASP A 6 -0.25 -6.47 -2.95
C ASP A 6 0.24 -5.03 -3.13
N ASP A 7 -0.65 -4.08 -2.91
CA ASP A 7 -0.34 -2.66 -2.92
C ASP A 7 0.60 -2.31 -1.76
N ASP A 8 1.87 -2.62 -1.90
CA ASP A 8 2.91 -2.29 -0.92
C ASP A 8 3.21 -0.78 -0.80
N CYS A 9 2.45 0.07 -1.52
CA CYS A 9 2.68 1.50 -1.56
C CYS A 9 2.52 2.24 -0.23
N PHE A 10 1.83 1.66 0.76
CA PHE A 10 1.61 2.29 2.06
C PHE A 10 2.56 1.85 3.16
N ARG A 11 3.46 0.92 2.91
CA ARG A 11 4.35 0.35 3.92
C ARG A 11 5.63 1.15 4.16
N GLY A 12 5.67 2.42 3.84
CA GLY A 12 6.90 3.11 3.61
C GLY A 12 7.35 4.19 4.59
N TRP A 13 7.25 4.00 5.91
CA TRP A 13 8.07 4.78 6.83
C TRP A 13 9.03 3.87 7.58
N THR A 14 10.23 3.75 7.04
CA THR A 14 11.34 3.18 7.82
C THR A 14 12.02 4.32 8.56
N PHE A 15 11.91 4.33 9.88
CA PHE A 15 12.88 5.06 10.69
C PHE A 15 14.27 4.46 10.44
N PRO A 16 15.33 5.27 10.54
CA PRO A 16 16.68 4.73 10.40
C PRO A 16 16.85 3.56 11.38
N GLU A 17 17.20 2.41 10.86
CA GLU A 17 17.45 1.24 11.69
C GLU A 17 18.63 1.52 12.61
N PRO A 18 18.55 1.10 13.87
CA PRO A 18 19.70 1.14 14.74
C PRO A 18 20.83 0.31 14.10
N ILE A 19 22.01 0.88 14.01
CA ILE A 19 23.18 0.17 13.53
C ILE A 19 23.40 -1.04 14.46
N ASP A 20 23.58 -2.23 13.88
CA ASP A 20 23.82 -3.50 14.59
C ASP A 20 22.60 -4.15 15.30
N ALA A 21 21.37 -3.79 14.95
CA ALA A 21 20.20 -4.43 15.52
C ALA A 21 19.67 -5.56 14.61
N THR A 22 19.48 -6.75 15.20
CA THR A 22 18.77 -7.84 14.53
C THR A 22 17.28 -7.66 14.74
N ALA A 23 16.51 -7.64 13.63
CA ALA A 23 15.06 -7.51 13.67
C ALA A 23 14.38 -8.77 13.12
N VAL A 24 13.25 -9.12 13.72
CA VAL A 24 12.34 -10.14 13.22
C VAL A 24 11.14 -9.46 12.59
N HIS A 25 10.90 -9.71 11.32
CA HIS A 25 9.74 -9.24 10.58
C HIS A 25 8.69 -10.34 10.52
N TYR A 26 7.44 -10.00 10.76
CA TYR A 26 6.34 -10.94 10.60
C TYR A 26 5.09 -10.24 10.09
N GLN A 27 4.24 -11.01 9.42
CA GLN A 27 2.94 -10.55 8.97
C GLN A 27 1.93 -11.68 9.11
N ILE A 28 0.77 -11.38 9.67
CA ILE A 28 -0.36 -12.28 9.79
C ILE A 28 -1.59 -11.53 9.31
N GLY A 29 -2.38 -12.14 8.42
CA GLY A 29 -3.60 -11.52 7.94
C GLY A 29 -4.66 -12.55 7.67
N ALA A 30 -5.91 -12.14 7.79
CA ALA A 30 -7.08 -12.92 7.43
C ALA A 30 -8.14 -12.02 6.82
N GLU A 31 -8.78 -12.50 5.77
CA GLU A 31 -9.90 -11.84 5.13
C GLU A 31 -11.00 -12.85 4.88
N LYS A 32 -12.25 -12.44 5.10
CA LYS A 32 -13.42 -13.22 4.76
C LYS A 32 -14.36 -12.43 3.87
N LYS A 33 -14.87 -13.09 2.84
CA LYS A 33 -15.82 -12.55 1.89
C LYS A 33 -17.13 -13.35 1.97
N TRP A 34 -18.24 -12.63 2.09
CA TRP A 34 -19.59 -13.18 2.06
C TRP A 34 -20.28 -12.76 0.77
N SER A 35 -20.79 -13.72 0.03
CA SER A 35 -21.62 -13.44 -1.14
C SER A 35 -23.04 -13.11 -0.68
N LEU A 36 -23.55 -11.98 -1.17
CA LEU A 36 -24.91 -11.50 -0.93
C LEU A 36 -25.75 -11.65 -2.21
N PRO A 37 -27.09 -11.55 -2.13
CA PRO A 37 -27.92 -11.61 -3.32
C PRO A 37 -27.61 -10.51 -4.34
N ARG A 38 -27.91 -10.78 -5.61
CA ARG A 38 -27.84 -9.82 -6.72
C ARG A 38 -26.44 -9.27 -7.05
N GLY A 39 -25.40 -10.05 -6.79
CA GLY A 39 -24.02 -9.66 -7.07
C GLY A 39 -23.37 -8.81 -6.00
N PHE A 40 -24.04 -8.49 -4.91
CA PHE A 40 -23.46 -7.82 -3.78
C PHE A 40 -22.58 -8.76 -2.95
N TYR A 41 -21.60 -8.20 -2.26
CA TYR A 41 -20.76 -8.94 -1.32
C TYR A 41 -20.33 -8.05 -0.16
N ALA A 42 -20.01 -8.67 0.95
CA ALA A 42 -19.41 -8.03 2.11
C ALA A 42 -18.05 -8.64 2.40
N THR A 43 -17.13 -7.85 2.90
CA THR A 43 -15.79 -8.30 3.32
C THR A 43 -15.48 -7.83 4.72
N ALA A 44 -14.67 -8.61 5.42
CA ALA A 44 -14.05 -8.19 6.67
C ALA A 44 -12.63 -8.74 6.71
N GLY A 45 -11.69 -7.93 7.16
CA GLY A 45 -10.30 -8.30 7.20
C GLY A 45 -9.58 -7.74 8.41
N ALA A 46 -8.51 -8.42 8.79
CA ALA A 46 -7.57 -7.96 9.79
C ALA A 46 -6.16 -8.34 9.34
N ASP A 47 -5.27 -7.37 9.37
CA ASP A 47 -3.85 -7.54 9.07
C ASP A 47 -3.03 -7.04 10.25
N HIS A 48 -2.03 -7.81 10.61
CA HIS A 48 -1.07 -7.43 11.62
C HIS A 48 0.33 -7.69 11.10
N TYR A 49 1.16 -6.69 11.14
CA TYR A 49 2.57 -6.83 10.79
C TYR A 49 3.44 -6.12 11.82
N GLY A 50 4.61 -6.65 11.99
CA GLY A 50 5.50 -6.15 13.00
C GLY A 50 6.97 -6.34 12.65
N LYS A 51 7.75 -5.45 13.26
CA LYS A 51 9.18 -5.50 13.28
C LYS A 51 9.61 -5.50 14.74
N ILE A 52 10.15 -6.62 15.20
CA ILE A 52 10.54 -6.82 16.59
C ILE A 52 12.06 -6.82 16.69
N TYR A 53 12.57 -6.05 17.64
CA TYR A 53 13.98 -6.02 18.02
C TYR A 53 14.12 -6.70 19.39
N PRO A 54 14.49 -8.00 19.47
CA PRO A 54 14.48 -8.75 20.75
C PRO A 54 15.39 -8.14 21.81
N LYS A 55 16.47 -7.48 21.42
CA LYS A 55 17.42 -6.83 22.34
C LYS A 55 17.16 -5.34 22.56
N HIS A 56 16.26 -4.75 21.79
CA HIS A 56 15.96 -3.32 21.80
C HIS A 56 14.46 -3.10 21.60
N THR A 57 13.64 -3.54 22.55
CA THR A 57 12.18 -3.51 22.46
C THR A 57 11.59 -2.12 22.31
N ASN A 58 12.32 -1.07 22.69
CA ASN A 58 11.94 0.33 22.44
C ASN A 58 11.91 0.74 20.98
N TYR A 59 12.42 -0.09 20.05
CA TYR A 59 12.33 0.10 18.61
C TYR A 59 11.29 -0.78 17.93
N ASN A 60 10.55 -1.60 18.68
CA ASN A 60 9.50 -2.44 18.11
C ASN A 60 8.46 -1.58 17.41
N ASP A 61 8.07 -1.99 16.20
CA ASP A 61 7.09 -1.31 15.38
C ASP A 61 6.00 -2.30 14.97
N LEU A 62 4.81 -2.13 15.50
CA LEU A 62 3.69 -3.04 15.32
C LEU A 62 2.52 -2.27 14.71
N THR A 63 1.93 -2.83 13.66
CA THR A 63 0.78 -2.22 13.00
C THR A 63 -0.33 -3.24 12.85
N THR A 64 -1.54 -2.86 13.25
CA THR A 64 -2.75 -3.68 13.07
C THR A 64 -3.78 -2.88 12.28
N ARG A 65 -4.31 -3.46 11.21
CA ARG A 65 -5.32 -2.87 10.36
C ARG A 65 -6.57 -3.74 10.35
N PHE A 66 -7.71 -3.14 10.62
CA PHE A 66 -9.03 -3.74 10.50
C PHE A 66 -9.78 -3.10 9.34
N SER A 67 -10.47 -3.89 8.56
CA SER A 67 -11.27 -3.41 7.44
C SER A 67 -12.58 -4.16 7.34
N ALA A 68 -13.60 -3.47 6.84
CA ALA A 68 -14.88 -4.05 6.48
C ALA A 68 -15.34 -3.38 5.20
N GLY A 69 -15.91 -4.13 4.27
CA GLY A 69 -16.28 -3.59 2.97
C GLY A 69 -17.60 -4.10 2.46
N LEU A 70 -18.18 -3.34 1.54
CA LEU A 70 -19.32 -3.71 0.73
C LEU A 70 -18.97 -3.48 -0.74
N GLY A 71 -19.35 -4.39 -1.60
CA GLY A 71 -19.11 -4.29 -3.01
C GLY A 71 -20.22 -4.91 -3.85
N TYR A 72 -20.12 -4.63 -5.14
CA TYR A 72 -20.95 -5.21 -6.17
C TYR A 72 -20.05 -5.71 -7.30
N ALA A 73 -20.24 -6.94 -7.70
CA ALA A 73 -19.49 -7.53 -8.79
C ALA A 73 -20.43 -8.21 -9.78
N ASP A 74 -20.19 -8.00 -11.06
CA ASP A 74 -20.79 -8.74 -12.14
C ASP A 74 -19.71 -9.45 -12.98
N GLN A 75 -20.04 -9.88 -14.20
CA GLN A 75 -19.08 -10.60 -15.05
C GLN A 75 -17.89 -9.75 -15.52
N ARG A 76 -18.02 -8.41 -15.50
CA ARG A 76 -16.99 -7.49 -16.03
C ARG A 76 -16.46 -6.48 -15.03
N SER A 77 -17.25 -6.16 -14.02
CA SER A 77 -16.94 -5.06 -13.11
C SER A 77 -17.03 -5.50 -11.66
N ASP A 78 -16.17 -4.91 -10.86
CA ASP A 78 -16.19 -5.03 -9.40
C ASP A 78 -15.97 -3.63 -8.82
N ILE A 79 -16.95 -3.13 -8.10
CA ILE A 79 -16.91 -1.84 -7.41
C ILE A 79 -17.20 -2.02 -5.94
N GLY A 80 -16.46 -1.35 -5.08
CA GLY A 80 -16.69 -1.47 -3.65
C GLY A 80 -16.09 -0.34 -2.84
N ILE A 81 -16.52 -0.30 -1.60
CA ILE A 81 -16.02 0.62 -0.57
C ILE A 81 -15.58 -0.19 0.65
N THR A 82 -14.39 0.11 1.16
CA THR A 82 -13.79 -0.59 2.29
C THR A 82 -13.28 0.43 3.30
N PRO A 83 -14.09 0.79 4.30
CA PRO A 83 -13.58 1.51 5.47
C PRO A 83 -12.54 0.70 6.21
N PHE A 84 -11.55 1.38 6.77
CA PHE A 84 -10.51 0.75 7.57
C PHE A 84 -10.11 1.59 8.77
N HIS A 85 -9.57 0.89 9.77
CA HIS A 85 -8.95 1.47 10.96
C HIS A 85 -7.61 0.81 11.18
N GLU A 86 -6.56 1.62 11.34
CA GLU A 86 -5.20 1.15 11.53
C GLU A 86 -4.62 1.74 12.80
N ARG A 87 -3.98 0.91 13.61
CA ARG A 87 -3.26 1.31 14.82
C ARG A 87 -1.80 0.90 14.71
N ARG A 88 -0.93 1.83 15.04
CA ARG A 88 0.51 1.61 15.07
C ARG A 88 1.04 1.84 16.46
N PHE A 89 1.83 0.90 16.95
CA PHE A 89 2.55 0.96 18.21
C PHE A 89 4.05 1.04 17.91
N TYR A 90 4.72 1.96 18.54
CA TYR A 90 6.16 2.12 18.44
C TYR A 90 6.78 2.11 19.82
N GLY A 91 7.79 1.24 20.03
CA GLY A 91 8.38 1.02 21.36
C GLY A 91 7.38 0.49 22.37
N ASN A 92 6.40 -0.33 21.93
CA ASN A 92 5.28 -0.88 22.73
C ASN A 92 4.26 0.16 23.25
N ASP A 93 4.36 1.41 22.82
CA ASP A 93 3.41 2.46 23.17
C ASP A 93 2.56 2.86 21.94
N PRO A 94 1.29 3.27 22.13
CA PRO A 94 0.49 3.81 21.03
C PRO A 94 1.20 4.99 20.37
N TYR A 95 1.32 4.92 19.04
CA TYR A 95 2.02 5.95 18.26
C TYR A 95 1.07 6.71 17.35
N THR A 96 0.43 6.01 16.41
CA THR A 96 -0.52 6.61 15.48
C THR A 96 -1.74 5.72 15.30
N TYR A 97 -2.84 6.32 14.89
CA TYR A 97 -3.99 5.61 14.36
C TYR A 97 -4.54 6.32 13.14
N THR A 98 -5.00 5.53 12.17
CA THR A 98 -5.50 6.02 10.90
C THR A 98 -6.92 5.51 10.69
N ASN A 99 -7.84 6.40 10.37
CA ASN A 99 -9.17 6.06 9.91
C ASN A 99 -9.29 6.50 8.46
N GLY A 100 -9.84 5.64 7.63
CA GLY A 100 -9.98 5.93 6.22
C GLY A 100 -10.94 5.01 5.52
N ALA A 101 -11.03 5.18 4.21
CA ALA A 101 -11.82 4.34 3.34
C ALA A 101 -11.13 4.19 1.98
N ARG A 102 -11.30 3.03 1.38
CA ARG A 102 -10.83 2.70 0.05
C ARG A 102 -12.01 2.44 -0.86
N LEU A 103 -12.05 3.12 -1.98
CA LEU A 103 -12.94 2.82 -3.09
C LEU A 103 -12.15 2.04 -4.13
N HIS A 104 -12.71 0.98 -4.68
CA HIS A 104 -12.10 0.29 -5.80
C HIS A 104 -13.09 0.14 -6.94
N TYR A 105 -12.56 0.14 -8.14
CA TYR A 105 -13.28 -0.14 -9.38
C TYR A 105 -12.38 -0.92 -10.31
N ASN A 106 -12.71 -2.20 -10.53
CA ASN A 106 -11.98 -3.09 -11.43
C ASN A 106 -12.90 -3.42 -12.61
N HIS A 107 -12.38 -3.37 -13.82
CA HIS A 107 -13.17 -3.60 -15.01
C HIS A 107 -12.42 -4.43 -16.04
N TRP A 108 -13.10 -5.44 -16.57
CA TRP A 108 -12.63 -6.23 -17.71
C TRP A 108 -13.14 -5.63 -19.01
N TRP A 109 -12.26 -5.04 -19.79
CA TRP A 109 -12.58 -4.48 -21.10
C TRP A 109 -12.64 -5.56 -22.17
N GLN A 110 -11.77 -6.54 -22.05
CA GLN A 110 -11.64 -7.71 -22.91
C GLN A 110 -11.21 -8.89 -22.05
N PRO A 111 -11.29 -10.15 -22.53
CA PRO A 111 -10.84 -11.32 -21.77
C PRO A 111 -9.38 -11.26 -21.30
N LYS A 112 -8.54 -10.48 -21.98
CA LYS A 112 -7.11 -10.32 -21.69
C LYS A 112 -6.72 -8.95 -21.16
N LEU A 113 -7.67 -8.03 -21.01
CA LEU A 113 -7.39 -6.65 -20.60
C LEU A 113 -8.29 -6.23 -19.46
N GLN A 114 -7.68 -5.87 -18.34
CA GLN A 114 -8.34 -5.42 -17.14
C GLN A 114 -7.73 -4.11 -16.66
N THR A 115 -8.57 -3.23 -16.12
CA THR A 115 -8.11 -2.06 -15.36
C THR A 115 -8.46 -2.23 -13.90
N LEU A 116 -7.52 -1.86 -13.04
CA LEU A 116 -7.68 -1.84 -11.59
C LEU A 116 -7.51 -0.40 -11.12
N SER A 117 -8.56 0.15 -10.52
CA SER A 117 -8.54 1.52 -10.01
C SER A 117 -8.92 1.52 -8.54
N ALA A 118 -8.22 2.32 -7.76
CA ALA A 118 -8.51 2.51 -6.36
C ALA A 118 -8.26 3.95 -5.93
N PHE A 119 -9.09 4.43 -5.03
CA PHE A 119 -8.90 5.69 -4.34
C PHE A 119 -8.98 5.43 -2.84
N GLU A 120 -7.95 5.82 -2.12
CA GLU A 120 -7.89 5.68 -0.66
C GLU A 120 -7.67 7.04 -0.03
N ALA A 121 -8.48 7.36 0.99
CA ALA A 121 -8.33 8.56 1.79
C ALA A 121 -8.31 8.18 3.26
N GLY A 122 -7.43 8.82 4.02
CA GLY A 122 -7.27 8.54 5.44
C GLY A 122 -6.88 9.77 6.23
N ARG A 123 -7.20 9.72 7.50
CA ARG A 123 -6.75 10.70 8.49
C ARG A 123 -5.92 9.99 9.54
N LEU A 124 -4.67 10.37 9.62
CA LEU A 124 -3.74 9.86 10.61
C LEU A 124 -3.69 10.82 11.79
N LYS A 125 -3.88 10.29 12.98
CA LYS A 125 -3.74 11.01 14.23
C LYS A 125 -2.56 10.47 15.01
N ASN A 126 -1.74 11.37 15.56
CA ASN A 126 -0.60 11.01 16.38
C ASN A 126 -1.00 11.05 17.86
N SER A 127 -0.78 9.97 18.59
CA SER A 127 -1.13 9.87 20.01
C SER A 127 -0.25 10.73 20.92
N ARG A 128 0.93 11.13 20.46
CA ARG A 128 1.91 11.89 21.24
C ARG A 128 1.90 13.40 20.96
N SER A 129 1.34 13.82 19.81
CA SER A 129 1.31 15.21 19.41
C SER A 129 0.19 15.46 18.38
N GLU A 130 -0.72 16.34 18.72
CA GLU A 130 -1.79 16.78 17.80
C GLU A 130 -1.24 17.54 16.58
N HIS A 131 -0.04 18.09 16.67
CA HIS A 131 0.60 18.83 15.58
C HIS A 131 1.13 17.94 14.44
N SER A 132 1.15 16.63 14.65
CA SER A 132 1.60 15.66 13.65
C SER A 132 0.44 14.94 12.94
N ASP A 133 -0.79 15.47 13.04
CA ASP A 133 -1.94 14.91 12.35
C ASP A 133 -1.83 15.13 10.84
N ASN A 134 -2.07 14.07 10.08
CA ASN A 134 -1.95 14.07 8.63
C ASN A 134 -3.25 13.63 7.97
N THR A 135 -3.50 14.15 6.79
CA THR A 135 -4.47 13.58 5.85
C THR A 135 -3.73 13.02 4.65
N SER A 136 -4.20 11.89 4.15
CA SER A 136 -3.62 11.22 2.99
C SER A 136 -4.66 10.88 1.95
N GLN A 137 -4.27 10.93 0.69
CA GLN A 137 -5.08 10.53 -0.46
C GLN A 137 -4.20 9.76 -1.44
N LEU A 138 -4.66 8.61 -1.88
CA LEU A 138 -4.01 7.82 -2.91
C LEU A 138 -4.99 7.54 -4.04
N LEU A 139 -4.57 7.85 -5.26
CA LEU A 139 -5.22 7.38 -6.48
C LEU A 139 -4.27 6.39 -7.16
N SER A 140 -4.72 5.17 -7.35
CA SER A 140 -3.96 4.11 -7.99
C SER A 140 -4.72 3.59 -9.21
N ASN A 141 -4.07 3.55 -10.36
CA ASN A 141 -4.62 2.99 -11.58
C ASN A 141 -3.61 2.02 -12.20
N SER A 142 -4.07 0.84 -12.54
CA SER A 142 -3.25 -0.16 -13.21
C SER A 142 -3.97 -0.76 -14.40
N ILE A 143 -3.22 -1.06 -15.44
CA ILE A 143 -3.67 -1.83 -16.60
C ILE A 143 -2.99 -3.19 -16.51
N VAL A 144 -3.78 -4.24 -16.53
CA VAL A 144 -3.31 -5.63 -16.53
C VAL A 144 -3.60 -6.25 -17.88
N TYR A 145 -2.57 -6.72 -18.56
CA TYR A 145 -2.67 -7.43 -19.81
C TYR A 145 -2.21 -8.87 -19.65
N TYR A 146 -3.09 -9.81 -19.96
CA TYR A 146 -2.80 -11.23 -19.96
C TYR A 146 -2.50 -11.68 -21.40
N ARG A 147 -1.22 -11.91 -21.69
CA ARG A 147 -0.83 -12.41 -23.01
C ARG A 147 -1.41 -13.81 -23.27
N ASN A 148 -1.35 -14.64 -22.22
CA ASN A 148 -1.93 -15.99 -22.19
C ASN A 148 -2.15 -16.41 -20.73
N ALA A 149 -2.53 -17.66 -20.47
CA ALA A 149 -2.76 -18.18 -19.12
C ALA A 149 -1.50 -18.21 -18.23
N ARG A 150 -0.31 -18.01 -18.81
CA ARG A 150 0.99 -18.13 -18.12
C ARG A 150 1.77 -16.83 -18.02
N GLN A 151 1.39 -15.79 -18.76
CA GLN A 151 2.12 -14.53 -18.78
C GLN A 151 1.17 -13.35 -18.64
N TYR A 152 1.54 -12.41 -17.77
CA TYR A 152 0.84 -11.14 -17.61
C TYR A 152 1.79 -9.96 -17.46
N TRP A 153 1.27 -8.78 -17.81
CA TRP A 153 1.95 -7.51 -17.68
C TRP A 153 1.05 -6.54 -16.92
N VAL A 154 1.65 -5.79 -16.02
CA VAL A 154 0.95 -4.72 -15.28
C VAL A 154 1.73 -3.43 -15.44
N VAL A 155 1.03 -2.37 -15.82
CA VAL A 155 1.54 -0.99 -15.78
C VAL A 155 0.62 -0.18 -14.91
N GLY A 156 1.18 0.49 -13.92
CA GLY A 156 0.41 1.26 -12.96
C GLY A 156 1.01 2.62 -12.66
N ILE A 157 0.12 3.55 -12.29
CA ILE A 157 0.46 4.89 -11.83
C ILE A 157 -0.20 5.10 -10.48
N ASP A 158 0.58 5.58 -9.51
CA ASP A 158 0.09 5.98 -8.20
C ASP A 158 0.32 7.46 -7.99
N LEU A 159 -0.73 8.17 -7.58
CA LEU A 159 -0.69 9.56 -7.20
C LEU A 159 -1.02 9.63 -5.71
N TYR A 160 -0.04 9.98 -4.91
CA TYR A 160 -0.16 10.05 -3.45
C TYR A 160 0.01 11.48 -2.97
N ARG A 161 -0.84 11.87 -2.05
CA ARG A 161 -0.80 13.19 -1.44
C ARG A 161 -0.89 13.04 0.07
N GLU A 162 0.05 13.65 0.78
CA GLU A 162 0.02 13.74 2.23
C GLU A 162 0.11 15.19 2.66
N ARG A 163 -0.73 15.56 3.61
CA ARG A 163 -0.78 16.91 4.17
C ARG A 163 -0.72 16.84 5.67
N ASN A 164 0.34 17.43 6.23
CA ASN A 164 0.44 17.67 7.66
C ASN A 164 -0.36 18.94 8.00
N ARG A 165 -1.09 18.91 9.11
CA ARG A 165 -1.95 20.01 9.55
C ARG A 165 -1.18 21.30 9.80
N ASP A 166 -0.03 21.20 10.45
CA ASP A 166 0.71 22.34 10.98
C ASP A 166 2.09 22.53 10.32
N ASP A 167 2.60 21.56 9.60
CA ASP A 167 3.91 21.59 8.99
C ASP A 167 3.88 21.27 7.48
N LYS A 168 4.07 22.32 6.68
CA LYS A 168 4.13 22.18 5.22
C LYS A 168 5.42 21.51 4.74
N SER A 169 6.47 21.51 5.54
CA SER A 169 7.72 20.83 5.17
C SER A 169 7.60 19.30 5.19
N ASP A 170 6.65 18.77 5.98
CA ASP A 170 6.30 17.36 6.02
C ASP A 170 5.18 16.98 5.03
N SER A 171 4.58 17.98 4.37
CA SER A 171 3.53 17.76 3.37
C SER A 171 4.16 17.53 2.00
N PHE A 172 3.71 16.49 1.30
CA PHE A 172 4.28 16.14 0.00
C PHE A 172 3.27 15.51 -0.96
N ASN A 173 3.62 15.54 -2.23
CA ASN A 173 3.01 14.72 -3.27
C ASN A 173 4.03 13.68 -3.74
N ARG A 174 3.56 12.46 -3.97
CA ARG A 174 4.37 11.39 -4.53
C ARG A 174 3.73 10.88 -5.82
N TYR A 175 4.54 10.74 -6.83
CA TYR A 175 4.15 10.20 -8.13
C TYR A 175 4.97 8.93 -8.35
N ALA A 176 4.30 7.83 -8.62
CA ALA A 176 4.97 6.56 -8.85
C ALA A 176 4.51 5.92 -10.16
N LEU A 177 5.46 5.35 -10.89
CA LEU A 177 5.22 4.51 -12.04
C LEU A 177 5.65 3.09 -11.70
N ARG A 178 4.78 2.11 -11.95
CA ARG A 178 5.02 0.70 -11.64
C ARG A 178 4.91 -0.15 -12.88
N GLY A 179 5.76 -1.14 -13.00
CA GLY A 179 5.68 -2.17 -14.02
C GLY A 179 5.89 -3.54 -13.38
N THR A 180 5.09 -4.51 -13.79
CA THR A 180 5.22 -5.90 -13.34
C THR A 180 5.10 -6.83 -14.54
N TRP A 181 5.98 -7.82 -14.59
CA TRP A 181 5.92 -8.91 -15.53
C TRP A 181 5.90 -10.23 -14.77
N GLY A 182 4.91 -11.07 -15.05
CA GLY A 182 4.77 -12.37 -14.44
C GLY A 182 4.78 -13.48 -15.50
N GLN A 183 5.49 -14.56 -15.22
CA GLN A 183 5.61 -15.71 -16.09
C GLN A 183 5.55 -17.01 -15.29
N GLU A 184 4.65 -17.90 -15.69
CA GLU A 184 4.65 -19.29 -15.24
C GLU A 184 5.39 -20.14 -16.26
N TRP A 185 6.37 -20.87 -15.77
CA TRP A 185 7.19 -21.78 -16.57
C TRP A 185 6.72 -23.23 -16.41
N PRO A 186 7.07 -24.13 -17.31
CA PRO A 186 6.82 -25.55 -17.11
C PRO A 186 7.38 -26.05 -15.77
N LYS A 187 6.77 -27.10 -15.22
CA LYS A 187 7.17 -27.77 -13.97
C LYS A 187 6.94 -26.92 -12.69
N GLY A 188 5.97 -25.97 -12.72
CA GLY A 188 5.57 -25.23 -11.55
C GLY A 188 6.47 -24.08 -11.16
N LEU A 189 7.46 -23.73 -11.98
CA LEU A 189 8.30 -22.57 -11.73
C LEU A 189 7.58 -21.28 -12.11
N SER A 190 7.64 -20.27 -11.26
CA SER A 190 7.05 -18.96 -11.49
C SER A 190 8.06 -17.85 -11.27
N THR A 191 7.99 -16.83 -12.10
CA THR A 191 8.88 -15.64 -12.04
C THR A 191 8.05 -14.38 -12.06
N VAL A 192 8.34 -13.44 -11.17
CA VAL A 192 7.75 -12.08 -11.18
C VAL A 192 8.85 -11.04 -11.10
N LEU A 193 8.89 -10.16 -12.08
CA LEU A 193 9.76 -8.99 -12.11
C LEU A 193 8.91 -7.75 -11.82
N ARG A 194 9.30 -6.96 -10.82
CA ARG A 194 8.66 -5.68 -10.48
C ARG A 194 9.66 -4.55 -10.59
N LEU A 195 9.26 -3.51 -11.29
CA LEU A 195 10.04 -2.27 -11.42
C LEU A 195 9.18 -1.11 -10.95
N SER A 196 9.76 -0.19 -10.22
CA SER A 196 9.09 1.05 -9.85
C SER A 196 10.03 2.23 -9.83
N ALA A 197 9.48 3.39 -10.18
CA ALA A 197 10.15 4.67 -10.07
C ALA A 197 9.18 5.66 -9.45
N ALA A 198 9.65 6.44 -8.49
CA ALA A 198 8.82 7.41 -7.80
C ALA A 198 9.55 8.71 -7.58
N GLN A 199 8.79 9.80 -7.53
CA GLN A 199 9.28 11.12 -7.16
C GLN A 199 8.38 11.68 -6.05
N ARG A 200 9.00 12.14 -4.98
CA ARG A 200 8.34 12.81 -3.88
C ARG A 200 8.69 14.29 -3.91
N ARG A 201 7.68 15.16 -3.87
CA ARG A 201 7.84 16.61 -3.86
C ARG A 201 7.19 17.19 -2.61
N TYR A 202 7.99 17.86 -1.79
CA TYR A 202 7.55 18.50 -0.57
C TYR A 202 7.03 19.92 -0.84
N GLN A 203 6.06 20.39 -0.04
CA GLN A 203 5.38 21.66 -0.26
C GLN A 203 6.16 22.88 0.22
N ALA A 204 7.09 22.69 1.19
CA ALA A 204 7.86 23.78 1.75
C ALA A 204 9.33 23.33 1.97
N PRO A 205 10.27 24.29 2.01
CA PRO A 205 11.65 23.99 2.36
C PRO A 205 11.74 23.39 3.77
N SER A 206 12.52 22.35 3.93
CA SER A 206 12.91 21.86 5.25
C SER A 206 14.16 22.59 5.75
N PHE A 207 14.40 22.51 7.06
CA PHE A 207 15.62 23.07 7.68
C PHE A 207 16.92 22.61 6.98
N PHE A 208 16.89 21.45 6.34
CA PHE A 208 18.05 20.86 5.65
C PHE A 208 18.12 21.15 4.14
N SER A 209 17.15 21.85 3.56
CA SER A 209 17.03 21.98 2.10
C SER A 209 17.41 23.32 1.50
N ASN A 210 18.17 24.16 2.20
CA ASN A 210 18.70 25.45 1.69
C ASN A 210 17.67 26.27 0.90
N GLU A 211 16.52 26.55 1.50
CA GLU A 211 15.41 27.35 0.94
C GLU A 211 14.75 26.78 -0.32
N GLN A 212 15.13 25.58 -0.77
CA GLN A 212 14.45 24.89 -1.86
C GLN A 212 13.49 23.84 -1.35
N ASN A 213 12.36 23.66 -2.04
CA ASN A 213 11.45 22.57 -1.74
C ASN A 213 12.15 21.22 -1.99
N ARG A 214 12.07 20.34 -1.01
CA ARG A 214 12.72 19.02 -1.08
C ARG A 214 12.09 18.17 -2.19
N ARG A 215 12.91 17.49 -2.95
CA ARG A 215 12.51 16.50 -3.97
C ARG A 215 13.33 15.24 -3.78
N ASP A 216 12.65 14.13 -3.59
CA ASP A 216 13.27 12.82 -3.46
C ASP A 216 12.89 11.96 -4.67
N LYS A 217 13.84 11.23 -5.21
CA LYS A 217 13.63 10.26 -6.28
C LYS A 217 13.93 8.87 -5.75
N GLU A 218 13.08 7.93 -6.06
CA GLU A 218 13.20 6.54 -5.65
C GLU A 218 13.11 5.64 -6.90
N ALA A 219 13.90 4.59 -6.92
CA ALA A 219 13.79 3.54 -7.93
C ALA A 219 13.99 2.19 -7.24
N SER A 220 13.20 1.22 -7.61
CA SER A 220 13.33 -0.13 -7.09
C SER A 220 13.12 -1.17 -8.16
N ALA A 221 13.77 -2.31 -7.99
CA ALA A 221 13.60 -3.48 -8.83
C ALA A 221 13.62 -4.71 -7.93
N SER A 222 12.69 -5.63 -8.17
CA SER A 222 12.67 -6.91 -7.48
C SER A 222 12.40 -8.04 -8.45
N LEU A 223 13.05 -9.15 -8.25
CA LEU A 223 12.84 -10.40 -8.97
C LEU A 223 12.50 -11.48 -7.96
N SER A 224 11.36 -12.10 -8.12
CA SER A 224 10.92 -13.23 -7.30
C SER A 224 10.80 -14.47 -8.17
N VAL A 225 11.35 -15.57 -7.68
CA VAL A 225 11.27 -16.88 -8.32
C VAL A 225 10.83 -17.89 -7.27
N TRP A 226 9.84 -18.71 -7.59
CA TRP A 226 9.36 -19.76 -6.68
C TRP A 226 8.87 -20.99 -7.46
N HIS A 227 8.77 -22.07 -6.74
CA HIS A 227 8.36 -23.38 -7.26
C HIS A 227 7.18 -23.95 -6.48
#